data_4f935e86628b323d8d4b31557a102807
#
_entry.id   4f935e86628b323d8d4b31557a102807
#
_cell.length_a   1.000
_cell.length_b   1.000
_cell.length_c   1.000
_cell.angle_alpha   90.00
_cell.angle_beta   90.00
_cell.angle_gamma   90.00
#
_symmetry.space_group_name_H-M   'P 1'
#
loop_
_entity.id
_entity.type
_entity.pdbx_description
1 polymer ?
#
loop_
_entity_poly.entity_id
_entity_poly.type
_entity_poly.pdbx_seq_one_letter_code
_entity_poly.pdbx_strand_id
1 'polypeptide(L)'
;MKRIGLILMAVFLTLACAACGQEKGTEKMKPATKTASASALTEGKGDHKALVVYFSASGNTAKLAKTMAETLQADLLELQPAEPYTSHDLDYNTAGTRATVEQRDESARPKIAGNIGDLKQYDTVYIGYPIWWSLAPRIVYTFVESVDLSGKKVIPFCTSGGSGMGSSGEALAAVSKGKGNWARGREFSPNASAAQIKEWADKL
;
A
#
# COMPACT_ATOMS: atom_id res chain seq x y z
N MET A 1 -46.99 29.32 46.14
CA MET A 1 -46.70 29.98 47.45
C MET A 1 -45.19 30.19 47.53
N LYS A 2 -44.81 31.48 47.51
CA LYS A 2 -43.67 32.08 48.24
C LYS A 2 -42.29 31.58 47.95
N ARG A 3 -41.34 32.32 47.58
CA ARG A 3 -40.81 33.73 47.59
C ARG A 3 -39.28 33.59 47.58
N ILE A 4 -38.58 34.23 46.65
CA ILE A 4 -37.76 35.46 46.73
C ILE A 4 -36.46 35.34 47.56
N GLY A 5 -35.36 35.81 46.90
CA GLY A 5 -34.11 36.24 47.51
C GLY A 5 -32.94 36.17 46.54
N LEU A 6 -32.73 37.03 45.73
CA LEU A 6 -31.98 38.28 45.47
C LEU A 6 -31.01 38.64 46.62
N ILE A 7 -29.70 38.82 46.30
CA ILE A 7 -28.82 39.93 46.70
C ILE A 7 -27.48 39.86 45.97
N LEU A 8 -27.18 40.95 45.31
CA LEU A 8 -25.91 41.44 44.75
C LEU A 8 -24.79 41.53 45.80
N MET A 9 -23.53 41.42 45.40
CA MET A 9 -22.55 42.47 45.67
C MET A 9 -21.33 42.40 44.79
N ALA A 10 -21.09 43.46 44.09
CA ALA A 10 -19.88 43.75 43.30
C ALA A 10 -18.77 44.27 44.25
N VAL A 11 -17.52 43.91 43.97
CA VAL A 11 -16.39 44.73 44.38
C VAL A 11 -15.37 44.76 43.27
N PHE A 12 -15.16 45.97 42.76
CA PHE A 12 -14.07 46.39 41.90
C PHE A 12 -12.73 46.33 42.63
N LEU A 13 -11.70 45.83 42.00
CA LEU A 13 -10.37 46.32 42.25
C LEU A 13 -9.55 46.28 40.97
N THR A 14 -9.26 47.45 40.45
CA THR A 14 -8.35 47.75 39.38
C THR A 14 -6.91 47.72 39.89
N LEU A 15 -6.01 47.03 39.19
CA LEU A 15 -4.62 47.41 39.16
C LEU A 15 -4.01 47.19 37.77
N ALA A 16 -3.67 48.28 37.17
CA ALA A 16 -2.92 48.34 35.91
C ALA A 16 -1.43 48.06 36.19
N CYS A 17 -0.79 47.25 35.36
CA CYS A 17 0.62 47.37 35.08
C CYS A 17 0.93 46.97 33.64
N ALA A 18 1.73 47.80 33.04
CA ALA A 18 2.04 47.96 31.64
C ALA A 18 2.94 46.88 31.05
N ALA A 19 2.80 46.72 29.75
CA ALA A 19 3.80 46.49 28.72
C ALA A 19 4.66 45.20 28.76
N CYS A 20 4.43 44.29 27.83
CA CYS A 20 5.41 44.02 26.79
C CYS A 20 4.73 43.22 25.66
N GLY A 21 4.87 43.73 24.44
CA GLY A 21 4.29 43.13 23.26
C GLY A 21 4.95 41.78 22.92
N GLN A 22 4.12 40.86 22.53
CA GLN A 22 4.55 39.74 21.71
C GLN A 22 3.41 39.41 20.75
N GLU A 23 3.55 39.86 19.53
CA GLU A 23 2.72 39.50 18.41
C GLU A 23 2.78 37.97 18.23
N LYS A 24 1.70 37.29 18.58
CA LYS A 24 1.46 35.93 18.08
C LYS A 24 0.97 36.04 16.64
N GLY A 25 1.90 35.91 15.71
CA GLY A 25 1.57 35.65 14.33
C GLY A 25 0.67 34.41 14.24
N THR A 26 -0.54 34.62 13.76
CA THR A 26 -1.43 33.55 13.29
C THR A 26 -0.80 32.96 12.04
N GLU A 27 -0.03 31.91 12.21
CA GLU A 27 0.47 31.08 11.13
C GLU A 27 -0.73 30.38 10.52
N LYS A 28 -1.21 30.90 9.38
CA LYS A 28 -2.15 30.21 8.50
C LYS A 28 -1.50 28.89 8.10
N MET A 29 -1.99 27.78 8.63
CA MET A 29 -1.70 26.47 8.10
C MET A 29 -2.07 26.42 6.62
N LYS A 30 -1.05 26.50 5.79
CA LYS A 30 -1.13 26.21 4.37
C LYS A 30 -1.48 24.72 4.23
N PRO A 31 -2.49 24.34 3.45
CA PRO A 31 -2.74 22.92 3.22
C PRO A 31 -1.51 22.34 2.55
N ALA A 32 -0.91 21.32 3.22
CA ALA A 32 0.16 20.55 2.63
C ALA A 32 -0.42 19.79 1.42
N THR A 33 -0.17 20.31 0.26
CA THR A 33 -0.34 19.56 -0.99
C THR A 33 0.66 18.41 -0.92
N LYS A 34 0.18 17.22 -0.55
CA LYS A 34 0.95 15.99 -0.74
C LYS A 34 1.07 15.79 -2.24
N THR A 35 2.16 16.29 -2.80
CA THR A 35 2.62 15.87 -4.11
C THR A 35 2.77 14.36 -4.03
N ALA A 36 2.01 13.63 -4.85
CA ALA A 36 2.17 12.18 -4.98
C ALA A 36 3.62 11.92 -5.39
N SER A 37 4.43 11.46 -4.45
CA SER A 37 5.82 11.10 -4.69
C SER A 37 5.80 9.86 -5.57
N ALA A 38 6.39 9.95 -6.75
CA ALA A 38 6.70 8.77 -7.55
C ALA A 38 7.45 7.78 -6.65
N SER A 39 7.00 6.52 -6.62
CA SER A 39 7.68 5.46 -5.88
C SER A 39 9.14 5.41 -6.29
N ALA A 40 10.04 5.79 -5.40
CA ALA A 40 11.46 5.68 -5.64
C ALA A 40 11.85 4.21 -5.52
N LEU A 41 12.53 3.68 -6.54
CA LEU A 41 13.19 2.38 -6.46
C LEU A 41 14.31 2.47 -5.41
N THR A 42 14.29 1.57 -4.43
CA THR A 42 15.40 1.42 -3.47
C THR A 42 16.32 0.34 -4.03
N GLU A 43 17.54 0.70 -4.42
CA GLU A 43 18.46 -0.19 -5.11
C GLU A 43 19.06 -1.28 -4.20
N GLY A 44 18.99 -2.54 -4.64
CA GLY A 44 19.63 -3.69 -4.02
C GLY A 44 21.06 -3.95 -4.57
N LYS A 45 21.87 -4.65 -3.82
CA LYS A 45 23.26 -4.99 -4.19
C LYS A 45 23.37 -6.47 -4.56
N GLY A 46 23.54 -6.79 -5.86
CA GLY A 46 23.81 -8.16 -6.30
C GLY A 46 23.92 -8.27 -7.83
N ASP A 47 24.65 -9.28 -8.33
CA ASP A 47 24.79 -9.57 -9.78
C ASP A 47 23.49 -10.11 -10.40
N HIS A 48 22.59 -10.71 -9.60
CA HIS A 48 21.23 -11.07 -9.99
C HIS A 48 20.28 -10.07 -9.38
N LYS A 49 19.74 -9.19 -10.23
CA LYS A 49 18.84 -8.14 -9.76
C LYS A 49 17.42 -8.69 -9.59
N ALA A 50 16.96 -8.69 -8.37
CA ALA A 50 15.58 -9.01 -8.03
C ALA A 50 14.80 -7.74 -7.73
N LEU A 51 13.51 -7.73 -8.07
CA LEU A 51 12.57 -6.67 -7.74
C LEU A 51 11.41 -7.25 -6.93
N VAL A 52 11.07 -6.62 -5.83
CA VAL A 52 9.82 -6.84 -5.09
C VAL A 52 8.85 -5.73 -5.43
N VAL A 53 7.83 -6.07 -6.21
CA VAL A 53 6.72 -5.17 -6.52
C VAL A 53 5.55 -5.52 -5.62
N TYR A 54 4.87 -4.54 -5.03
CA TYR A 54 3.72 -4.85 -4.19
C TYR A 54 2.63 -3.78 -4.25
N PHE A 55 1.40 -4.22 -3.98
CA PHE A 55 0.28 -3.37 -3.62
C PHE A 55 -0.13 -3.63 -2.17
N SER A 56 -0.43 -2.58 -1.43
CA SER A 56 -0.92 -2.69 -0.05
C SER A 56 -1.91 -1.60 0.29
N ALA A 57 -3.13 -1.96 0.64
CA ALA A 57 -4.16 -1.00 1.05
C ALA A 57 -4.14 -0.72 2.55
N SER A 58 -3.88 -1.74 3.38
CA SER A 58 -3.91 -1.66 4.85
C SER A 58 -2.53 -1.71 5.52
N GLY A 59 -1.43 -1.75 4.75
CA GLY A 59 -0.07 -1.81 5.26
C GLY A 59 0.47 -3.22 5.52
N ASN A 60 -0.37 -4.26 5.55
CA ASN A 60 0.05 -5.63 5.84
C ASN A 60 1.01 -6.18 4.78
N THR A 61 0.65 -6.09 3.51
CA THR A 61 1.53 -6.52 2.41
C THR A 61 2.77 -5.65 2.32
N ALA A 62 2.67 -4.33 2.58
CA ALA A 62 3.81 -3.43 2.60
C ALA A 62 4.87 -3.84 3.63
N LYS A 63 4.44 -4.24 4.84
CA LYS A 63 5.35 -4.73 5.87
C LYS A 63 6.09 -5.98 5.43
N LEU A 64 5.38 -6.95 4.88
CA LEU A 64 5.97 -8.19 4.35
C LEU A 64 6.91 -7.90 3.19
N ALA A 65 6.51 -7.05 2.23
CA ALA A 65 7.31 -6.70 1.05
C ALA A 65 8.65 -6.04 1.42
N LYS A 66 8.66 -5.17 2.44
CA LYS A 66 9.89 -4.57 2.97
C LYS A 66 10.84 -5.63 3.53
N THR A 67 10.33 -6.51 4.41
CA THR A 67 11.14 -7.62 4.97
C THR A 67 11.65 -8.53 3.86
N MET A 68 10.84 -8.78 2.83
CA MET A 68 11.24 -9.61 1.68
C MET A 68 12.35 -8.94 0.86
N ALA A 69 12.21 -7.65 0.53
CA ALA A 69 13.22 -6.92 -0.21
C ALA A 69 14.56 -6.87 0.53
N GLU A 70 14.53 -6.59 1.83
CA GLU A 70 15.73 -6.60 2.69
C GLU A 70 16.38 -7.98 2.74
N THR A 71 15.58 -9.05 2.94
CA THR A 71 16.07 -10.43 3.07
C THR A 71 16.69 -10.93 1.77
N LEU A 72 16.08 -10.59 0.63
CA LEU A 72 16.49 -11.06 -0.70
C LEU A 72 17.44 -10.09 -1.40
N GLN A 73 17.80 -8.97 -0.74
CA GLN A 73 18.61 -7.91 -1.32
C GLN A 73 18.04 -7.41 -2.67
N ALA A 74 16.72 -7.30 -2.73
CA ALA A 74 15.97 -6.90 -3.91
C ALA A 74 15.58 -5.42 -3.85
N ASP A 75 15.43 -4.82 -5.01
CA ASP A 75 14.81 -3.50 -5.12
C ASP A 75 13.32 -3.58 -4.73
N LEU A 76 12.74 -2.48 -4.28
CA LEU A 76 11.36 -2.42 -3.79
C LEU A 76 10.56 -1.38 -4.57
N LEU A 77 9.40 -1.78 -5.09
CA LEU A 77 8.47 -0.92 -5.81
C LEU A 77 7.04 -1.07 -5.27
N GLU A 78 6.46 0.01 -4.82
CA GLU A 78 5.05 0.06 -4.44
C GLU A 78 4.16 0.45 -5.62
N LEU A 79 3.12 -0.33 -5.87
CA LEU A 79 2.06 0.03 -6.80
C LEU A 79 1.09 0.97 -6.10
N GLN A 80 1.22 2.26 -6.34
CA GLN A 80 0.29 3.24 -5.81
C GLN A 80 -0.85 3.47 -6.81
N PRO A 81 -2.13 3.36 -6.38
CA PRO A 81 -3.23 3.73 -7.24
C PRO A 81 -3.22 5.25 -7.50
N ALA A 82 -3.52 5.66 -8.74
CA ALA A 82 -3.62 7.09 -9.08
C ALA A 82 -4.65 7.82 -8.22
N GLU A 83 -5.71 7.12 -7.84
CA GLU A 83 -6.69 7.55 -6.85
C GLU A 83 -6.55 6.65 -5.62
N PRO A 84 -6.03 7.15 -4.48
CA PRO A 84 -5.89 6.36 -3.27
C PRO A 84 -7.23 5.79 -2.79
N TYR A 85 -7.21 4.55 -2.28
CA TYR A 85 -8.39 3.98 -1.64
C TYR A 85 -8.62 4.64 -0.29
N THR A 86 -9.85 5.06 -0.05
CA THR A 86 -10.32 5.51 1.26
C THR A 86 -10.73 4.30 2.13
N SER A 87 -10.93 4.52 3.43
CA SER A 87 -11.47 3.47 4.31
C SER A 87 -12.85 2.99 3.85
N HIS A 88 -13.67 3.88 3.29
CA HIS A 88 -14.97 3.52 2.70
C HIS A 88 -14.81 2.62 1.47
N ASP A 89 -13.84 2.93 0.59
CA ASP A 89 -13.58 2.12 -0.61
C ASP A 89 -13.17 0.68 -0.26
N LEU A 90 -12.58 0.49 0.91
CA LEU A 90 -12.08 -0.80 1.39
C LEU A 90 -13.07 -1.55 2.28
N ASP A 91 -14.23 -0.99 2.60
CA ASP A 91 -15.25 -1.65 3.40
C ASP A 91 -15.95 -2.75 2.60
N TYR A 92 -15.50 -3.98 2.79
CA TYR A 92 -16.04 -5.17 2.12
C TYR A 92 -17.41 -5.61 2.68
N ASN A 93 -17.89 -5.04 3.80
CA ASN A 93 -19.23 -5.30 4.33
C ASN A 93 -20.29 -4.44 3.66
N THR A 94 -19.88 -3.33 3.03
CA THR A 94 -20.79 -2.44 2.31
C THR A 94 -20.79 -2.77 0.83
N ALA A 95 -21.97 -3.03 0.28
CA ALA A 95 -22.13 -3.28 -1.15
C ALA A 95 -21.86 -2.02 -1.98
N GLY A 96 -21.20 -2.18 -3.13
CA GLY A 96 -20.96 -1.08 -4.06
C GLY A 96 -19.74 -0.20 -3.73
N THR A 97 -18.94 -0.56 -2.71
CA THR A 97 -17.66 0.10 -2.48
C THR A 97 -16.73 -0.12 -3.66
N ARG A 98 -15.78 0.81 -3.85
CA ARG A 98 -14.86 0.78 -4.98
C ARG A 98 -14.12 -0.55 -5.11
N ALA A 99 -13.54 -1.07 -4.01
CA ALA A 99 -12.86 -2.35 -4.03
C ALA A 99 -13.78 -3.50 -4.44
N THR A 100 -15.04 -3.50 -3.99
CA THR A 100 -16.04 -4.50 -4.35
C THR A 100 -16.40 -4.42 -5.83
N VAL A 101 -16.62 -3.21 -6.36
CA VAL A 101 -16.99 -2.98 -7.77
C VAL A 101 -15.84 -3.39 -8.68
N GLU A 102 -14.63 -2.89 -8.41
CA GLU A 102 -13.44 -3.24 -9.19
C GLU A 102 -13.19 -4.76 -9.19
N GLN A 103 -13.36 -5.42 -8.05
CA GLN A 103 -13.06 -6.85 -7.94
C GLN A 103 -14.06 -7.73 -8.69
N ARG A 104 -15.32 -7.30 -8.78
CA ARG A 104 -16.37 -7.99 -9.56
C ARG A 104 -16.26 -7.77 -11.06
N ASP A 105 -15.65 -6.67 -11.47
CA ASP A 105 -15.39 -6.38 -12.88
C ASP A 105 -14.03 -6.94 -13.29
N GLU A 106 -14.03 -8.04 -14.03
CA GLU A 106 -12.81 -8.69 -14.53
C GLU A 106 -12.00 -7.77 -15.46
N SER A 107 -12.64 -6.81 -16.10
CA SER A 107 -12.01 -5.84 -17.00
C SER A 107 -11.45 -4.61 -16.27
N ALA A 108 -11.77 -4.43 -14.99
CA ALA A 108 -11.30 -3.28 -14.24
C ALA A 108 -9.75 -3.22 -14.17
N ARG A 109 -9.22 -2.05 -14.52
CA ARG A 109 -7.77 -1.79 -14.50
C ARG A 109 -7.52 -0.43 -13.85
N PRO A 110 -7.52 -0.36 -12.51
CA PRO A 110 -7.20 0.87 -11.78
C PRO A 110 -5.84 1.41 -12.23
N LYS A 111 -5.77 2.71 -12.49
CA LYS A 111 -4.53 3.36 -12.92
C LYS A 111 -3.49 3.35 -11.80
N ILE A 112 -2.25 3.07 -12.16
CA ILE A 112 -1.09 3.18 -11.27
C ILE A 112 -0.55 4.61 -11.37
N ALA A 113 -0.24 5.21 -10.22
CA ALA A 113 0.38 6.53 -10.16
C ALA A 113 1.87 6.46 -10.55
N GLY A 114 2.34 7.49 -11.23
CA GLY A 114 3.75 7.60 -11.62
C GLY A 114 4.16 6.69 -12.77
N ASN A 115 5.46 6.46 -12.88
CA ASN A 115 6.07 5.60 -13.90
C ASN A 115 6.68 4.36 -13.21
N ILE A 116 6.30 3.17 -13.67
CA ILE A 116 6.83 1.91 -13.16
C ILE A 116 8.30 1.72 -13.56
N GLY A 117 8.73 2.38 -14.62
CA GLY A 117 10.09 2.21 -15.15
C GLY A 117 10.26 0.97 -16.01
N ASP A 118 11.50 0.77 -16.49
CA ASP A 118 11.87 -0.41 -17.26
C ASP A 118 12.38 -1.52 -16.32
N LEU A 119 11.89 -2.73 -16.52
CA LEU A 119 12.27 -3.89 -15.70
C LEU A 119 13.42 -4.69 -16.29
N LYS A 120 14.08 -4.21 -17.36
CA LYS A 120 15.13 -4.95 -18.08
C LYS A 120 16.29 -5.42 -17.21
N GLN A 121 16.63 -4.64 -16.17
CA GLN A 121 17.72 -4.96 -15.25
C GLN A 121 17.40 -6.10 -14.28
N TYR A 122 16.15 -6.55 -14.21
CA TYR A 122 15.73 -7.57 -13.24
C TYR A 122 15.54 -8.92 -13.93
N ASP A 123 16.10 -9.97 -13.32
CA ASP A 123 15.92 -11.36 -13.74
C ASP A 123 14.74 -11.99 -12.97
N THR A 124 14.49 -11.53 -11.75
CA THR A 124 13.45 -12.05 -10.87
C THR A 124 12.54 -10.93 -10.39
N VAL A 125 11.23 -11.15 -10.51
CA VAL A 125 10.19 -10.21 -10.05
C VAL A 125 9.28 -10.92 -9.07
N TYR A 126 9.33 -10.51 -7.80
CA TYR A 126 8.37 -10.91 -6.79
C TYR A 126 7.16 -9.98 -6.84
N ILE A 127 5.94 -10.51 -6.86
CA ILE A 127 4.72 -9.71 -6.94
C ILE A 127 3.88 -9.95 -5.69
N GLY A 128 3.77 -8.93 -4.83
CA GLY A 128 3.09 -8.98 -3.55
C GLY A 128 1.73 -8.28 -3.54
N TYR A 129 0.72 -8.91 -2.94
CA TYR A 129 -0.63 -8.35 -2.86
C TYR A 129 -1.46 -8.92 -1.71
N PRO A 130 -2.45 -8.19 -1.21
CA PRO A 130 -3.46 -8.77 -0.32
C PRO A 130 -4.44 -9.61 -1.15
N ILE A 131 -5.03 -10.64 -0.56
CA ILE A 131 -6.12 -11.38 -1.21
C ILE A 131 -7.43 -10.62 -1.02
N TRP A 132 -8.06 -10.26 -2.14
CA TRP A 132 -9.41 -9.69 -2.21
C TRP A 132 -10.32 -10.64 -2.97
N TRP A 133 -11.37 -11.17 -2.31
CA TRP A 133 -12.30 -12.14 -2.90
C TRP A 133 -11.60 -13.27 -3.68
N SER A 134 -10.63 -13.91 -3.01
CA SER A 134 -9.81 -15.03 -3.52
C SER A 134 -8.87 -14.72 -4.70
N LEU A 135 -8.75 -13.45 -5.10
CA LEU A 135 -7.90 -13.01 -6.19
C LEU A 135 -6.97 -11.86 -5.75
N ALA A 136 -6.04 -11.50 -6.61
CA ALA A 136 -5.27 -10.26 -6.48
C ALA A 136 -6.16 -9.04 -6.75
N PRO A 137 -5.90 -7.87 -6.12
CA PRO A 137 -6.57 -6.62 -6.48
C PRO A 137 -6.30 -6.22 -7.94
N ARG A 138 -7.29 -5.61 -8.59
CA ARG A 138 -7.24 -5.30 -10.04
C ARG A 138 -6.07 -4.40 -10.45
N ILE A 139 -5.53 -3.59 -9.56
CA ILE A 139 -4.32 -2.80 -9.83
C ILE A 139 -3.09 -3.68 -10.10
N VAL A 140 -3.03 -4.89 -9.53
CA VAL A 140 -1.93 -5.83 -9.79
C VAL A 140 -2.05 -6.40 -11.22
N TYR A 141 -3.26 -6.59 -11.73
CA TYR A 141 -3.50 -6.95 -13.13
C TYR A 141 -3.03 -5.83 -14.06
N THR A 142 -3.34 -4.56 -13.72
CA THR A 142 -2.83 -3.41 -14.48
C THR A 142 -1.30 -3.45 -14.57
N PHE A 143 -0.60 -3.74 -13.48
CA PHE A 143 0.85 -3.87 -13.48
C PHE A 143 1.32 -4.98 -14.42
N VAL A 144 0.82 -6.21 -14.23
CA VAL A 144 1.25 -7.38 -15.01
C VAL A 144 1.06 -7.18 -16.52
N GLU A 145 -0.03 -6.52 -16.91
CA GLU A 145 -0.32 -6.22 -18.33
C GLU A 145 0.51 -5.07 -18.89
N SER A 146 0.99 -4.15 -18.04
CA SER A 146 1.70 -2.95 -18.47
C SER A 146 3.22 -3.11 -18.64
N VAL A 147 3.81 -4.20 -18.10
CA VAL A 147 5.25 -4.42 -18.09
C VAL A 147 5.65 -5.60 -18.97
N ASP A 148 6.93 -5.63 -19.38
CA ASP A 148 7.49 -6.78 -20.07
C ASP A 148 8.16 -7.74 -19.07
N LEU A 149 7.51 -8.88 -18.87
CA LEU A 149 7.98 -9.97 -17.99
C LEU A 149 8.74 -11.07 -18.77
N SER A 150 8.96 -10.91 -20.07
CA SER A 150 9.61 -11.93 -20.92
C SER A 150 10.97 -12.31 -20.37
N GLY A 151 11.22 -13.62 -20.24
CA GLY A 151 12.48 -14.18 -19.74
C GLY A 151 12.69 -14.07 -18.22
N LYS A 152 11.82 -13.37 -17.50
CA LYS A 152 11.95 -13.17 -16.06
C LYS A 152 11.32 -14.30 -15.27
N LYS A 153 11.89 -14.65 -14.13
CA LYS A 153 11.25 -15.47 -13.11
C LYS A 153 10.26 -14.61 -12.35
N VAL A 154 8.97 -15.00 -12.34
CA VAL A 154 7.89 -14.24 -11.69
C VAL A 154 7.33 -15.06 -10.55
N ILE A 155 7.34 -14.49 -9.35
CA ILE A 155 7.03 -15.21 -8.13
C ILE A 155 5.98 -14.43 -7.33
N PRO A 156 4.71 -14.83 -7.37
CA PRO A 156 3.67 -14.17 -6.58
C PRO A 156 3.77 -14.54 -5.10
N PHE A 157 3.47 -13.57 -4.23
CA PHE A 157 3.27 -13.80 -2.81
C PHE A 157 2.09 -12.95 -2.30
N CYS A 158 1.45 -13.39 -1.25
CA CYS A 158 0.30 -12.65 -0.75
C CYS A 158 0.21 -12.62 0.78
N THR A 159 -0.59 -11.70 1.27
CA THR A 159 -1.16 -11.72 2.61
C THR A 159 -2.66 -11.96 2.53
N SER A 160 -3.23 -12.71 3.44
CA SER A 160 -4.68 -12.93 3.52
C SER A 160 -5.18 -12.90 4.95
N GLY A 161 -6.49 -12.83 5.11
CA GLY A 161 -7.16 -13.01 6.40
C GLY A 161 -7.38 -14.49 6.78
N GLY A 162 -6.65 -15.43 6.14
CA GLY A 162 -6.76 -16.88 6.38
C GLY A 162 -7.34 -17.67 5.20
N SER A 163 -7.65 -17.00 4.07
CA SER A 163 -8.20 -17.70 2.87
C SER A 163 -7.13 -18.37 2.00
N GLY A 164 -5.86 -18.13 2.30
CA GLY A 164 -4.76 -18.61 1.46
C GLY A 164 -4.61 -17.81 0.16
N MET A 165 -3.71 -18.26 -0.70
CA MET A 165 -3.43 -17.64 -2.00
C MET A 165 -4.48 -18.00 -3.06
N GLY A 166 -5.15 -19.15 -2.93
CA GLY A 166 -6.08 -19.66 -3.93
C GLY A 166 -5.42 -19.75 -5.30
N SER A 167 -6.18 -19.42 -6.34
CA SER A 167 -5.73 -19.38 -7.75
C SER A 167 -5.26 -17.99 -8.20
N SER A 168 -4.99 -17.08 -7.25
CA SER A 168 -4.67 -15.68 -7.60
C SER A 168 -3.37 -15.55 -8.40
N GLY A 169 -2.38 -16.41 -8.16
CA GLY A 169 -1.13 -16.43 -8.92
C GLY A 169 -1.33 -16.89 -10.36
N GLU A 170 -2.11 -17.96 -10.56
CA GLU A 170 -2.49 -18.48 -11.88
C GLU A 170 -3.29 -17.46 -12.68
N ALA A 171 -4.21 -16.74 -12.02
CA ALA A 171 -5.00 -15.69 -12.66
C ALA A 171 -4.11 -14.52 -13.15
N LEU A 172 -3.08 -14.15 -12.40
CA LEU A 172 -2.10 -13.15 -12.85
C LEU A 172 -1.23 -13.70 -13.99
N ALA A 173 -0.80 -14.96 -13.93
CA ALA A 173 -0.05 -15.60 -15.01
C ALA A 173 -0.85 -15.63 -16.31
N ALA A 174 -2.14 -15.89 -16.25
CA ALA A 174 -3.01 -15.92 -17.43
C ALA A 174 -3.05 -14.57 -18.15
N VAL A 175 -3.16 -13.44 -17.43
CA VAL A 175 -3.20 -12.10 -18.05
C VAL A 175 -1.83 -11.63 -18.54
N SER A 176 -0.73 -12.26 -18.15
CA SER A 176 0.60 -11.97 -18.68
C SER A 176 0.80 -12.40 -20.15
N LYS A 177 -0.18 -13.12 -20.72
CA LYS A 177 -0.17 -13.61 -22.11
C LYS A 177 1.09 -14.42 -22.45
N GLY A 178 1.52 -15.28 -21.52
CA GLY A 178 2.68 -16.14 -21.69
C GLY A 178 4.04 -15.45 -21.42
N LYS A 179 4.04 -14.22 -20.96
CA LYS A 179 5.28 -13.55 -20.55
C LYS A 179 5.66 -13.99 -19.14
N GLY A 180 6.96 -14.22 -18.93
CA GLY A 180 7.52 -14.62 -17.64
C GLY A 180 7.41 -16.11 -17.33
N ASN A 181 8.35 -16.58 -16.53
CA ASN A 181 8.38 -17.94 -15.98
C ASN A 181 7.76 -17.90 -14.59
N TRP A 182 6.45 -18.16 -14.51
CA TRP A 182 5.70 -18.06 -13.28
C TRP A 182 5.95 -19.26 -12.37
N ALA A 183 6.48 -18.98 -11.19
CA ALA A 183 6.65 -19.98 -10.13
C ALA A 183 5.40 -20.05 -9.25
N ARG A 184 5.27 -21.15 -8.51
CA ARG A 184 4.22 -21.29 -7.50
C ARG A 184 4.44 -20.26 -6.39
N GLY A 185 3.44 -19.41 -6.16
CA GLY A 185 3.46 -18.42 -5.12
C GLY A 185 3.22 -19.00 -3.72
N ARG A 186 3.32 -18.12 -2.71
CA ARG A 186 3.07 -18.45 -1.31
C ARG A 186 2.35 -17.34 -0.57
N GLU A 187 1.45 -17.74 0.32
CA GLU A 187 0.91 -16.87 1.37
C GLU A 187 1.89 -16.74 2.53
N PHE A 188 1.99 -15.55 3.07
CA PHE A 188 2.75 -15.26 4.28
C PHE A 188 1.94 -14.43 5.27
N SER A 189 2.25 -14.63 6.56
CA SER A 189 1.87 -13.65 7.57
C SER A 189 2.54 -12.30 7.27
N PRO A 190 1.88 -11.15 7.54
CA PRO A 190 2.52 -9.84 7.48
C PRO A 190 3.79 -9.70 8.36
N ASN A 191 3.91 -10.59 9.36
CA ASN A 191 5.04 -10.66 10.29
C ASN A 191 6.00 -11.83 9.99
N ALA A 192 5.99 -12.38 8.78
CA ALA A 192 6.92 -13.43 8.41
C ALA A 192 8.36 -13.00 8.64
N SER A 193 9.16 -13.89 9.20
CA SER A 193 10.56 -13.62 9.49
C SER A 193 11.44 -13.74 8.24
N ALA A 194 12.60 -13.08 8.25
CA ALA A 194 13.61 -13.23 7.21
C ALA A 194 14.00 -14.72 6.98
N ALA A 195 14.08 -15.52 8.04
CA ALA A 195 14.39 -16.94 7.91
C ALA A 195 13.31 -17.70 7.12
N GLN A 196 12.03 -17.44 7.38
CA GLN A 196 10.92 -18.08 6.64
C GLN A 196 10.90 -17.66 5.17
N ILE A 197 11.21 -16.40 4.87
CA ILE A 197 11.29 -15.88 3.52
C ILE A 197 12.47 -16.52 2.78
N LYS A 198 13.65 -16.55 3.42
CA LYS A 198 14.84 -17.15 2.83
C LYS A 198 14.65 -18.63 2.55
N GLU A 199 14.16 -19.41 3.52
CA GLU A 199 13.88 -20.83 3.34
C GLU A 199 12.95 -21.12 2.16
N TRP A 200 11.96 -20.25 1.93
CA TRP A 200 11.08 -20.39 0.78
C TRP A 200 11.77 -20.01 -0.52
N ALA A 201 12.49 -18.90 -0.55
CA ALA A 201 13.16 -18.41 -1.75
C ALA A 201 14.26 -19.38 -2.23
N ASP A 202 14.96 -20.04 -1.32
CA ASP A 202 16.01 -21.03 -1.63
C ASP A 202 15.44 -22.32 -2.28
N LYS A 203 14.10 -22.52 -2.25
CA LYS A 203 13.41 -23.67 -2.86
C LYS A 203 12.78 -23.36 -4.23
N LEU A 204 12.88 -22.12 -4.68
CA LEU A 204 12.34 -21.65 -5.94
C LEU A 204 13.36 -21.85 -7.06
#